data_04fcc4fd83c096a9d3c900f438d1aea6
#
_entry.id   04fcc4fd83c096a9d3c900f438d1aea6
#
_cell.length_a   1.000
_cell.length_b   1.000
_cell.length_c   1.000
_cell.angle_alpha   90.00
_cell.angle_beta   90.00
_cell.angle_gamma   90.00
#
_symmetry.space_group_name_H-M   'P 1'
#
loop_
_entity.id
_entity.type
_entity.pdbx_description
1 polymer ?
#
loop_
_entity_poly.entity_id
_entity_poly.type
_entity_poly.pdbx_seq_one_letter_code
_entity_poly.pdbx_strand_id
1 'polypeptide(L)' 'EESSAGRFDEETVVRMRRALERLRPDERVLVALFYEEERSLAEIAQIMNLTLSNVKVRLHRLRGRLRHYMEE' A
#
# COMPACT_ATOMS: atom_id res chain seq x y z
N GLU A 1 20.84 13.00 8.95
CA GLU A 1 20.37 12.81 9.00
C GLU A 1 19.83 12.22 8.82
N GLU A 2 19.83 12.04 8.79
CA GLU A 2 19.20 11.59 8.74
C GLU A 2 18.47 11.29 8.70
N SER A 3 18.92 11.22 8.66
CA SER A 3 18.16 10.96 8.81
C SER A 3 16.97 10.81 8.86
N SER A 4 16.59 11.23 8.50
CA SER A 4 15.15 11.16 8.42
C SER A 4 14.67 10.17 7.38
N ALA A 5 15.55 9.48 6.79
CA ALA A 5 15.17 8.42 5.87
C ALA A 5 14.33 7.38 6.61
N GLY A 6 13.15 7.04 6.09
CA GLY A 6 12.26 6.09 6.71
C GLY A 6 11.45 6.64 7.87
N ARG A 7 11.61 7.91 8.13
CA ARG A 7 10.84 8.56 9.19
C ARG A 7 9.74 9.40 8.60
N PHE A 8 8.62 9.43 9.30
CA PHE A 8 7.50 10.26 8.91
C PHE A 8 7.15 11.18 10.06
N ASP A 9 6.87 12.44 9.77
CA ASP A 9 6.36 13.32 10.78
C ASP A 9 4.91 12.95 11.09
N GLU A 10 4.38 13.55 12.13
CA GLU A 10 3.04 13.24 12.61
C GLU A 10 2.00 13.52 11.53
N GLU A 11 2.17 14.58 10.78
CA GLU A 11 1.22 14.97 9.77
C GLU A 11 1.20 13.94 8.63
N THR A 12 2.36 13.46 8.22
CA THR A 12 2.44 12.45 7.18
C THR A 12 1.77 11.15 7.62
N VAL A 13 1.98 10.77 8.87
CA VAL A 13 1.35 9.55 9.40
C VAL A 13 -0.17 9.68 9.40
N VAL A 14 -0.68 10.83 9.78
CA VAL A 14 -2.13 11.07 9.78
C VAL A 14 -2.68 11.00 8.36
N ARG A 15 -1.99 11.62 7.41
CA ARG A 15 -2.43 11.57 6.01
C ARG A 15 -2.43 10.16 5.48
N MET A 16 -1.40 9.40 5.80
CA MET A 16 -1.31 8.01 5.35
C MET A 16 -2.46 7.19 5.92
N ARG A 17 -2.75 7.37 7.21
CA ARG A 17 -3.84 6.65 7.85
C ARG A 17 -5.18 6.97 7.18
N ARG A 18 -5.43 8.24 6.90
CA ARG A 18 -6.67 8.65 6.25
C ARG A 18 -6.77 8.07 4.85
N ALA A 19 -5.65 8.05 4.13
CA ALA A 19 -5.64 7.47 2.79
C ALA A 19 -5.97 5.99 2.84
N LEU A 20 -5.38 5.27 3.80
CA LEU A 20 -5.65 3.84 3.94
C LEU A 20 -7.10 3.56 4.30
N GLU A 21 -7.70 4.44 5.09
CA GLU A 21 -9.10 4.26 5.48
C GLU A 21 -10.06 4.40 4.30
N ARG A 22 -9.62 5.01 3.22
CA ARG A 22 -10.43 5.16 2.03
C ARG A 22 -10.38 3.95 1.11
N LEU A 23 -9.52 3.00 1.43
CA LEU A 23 -9.39 1.78 0.64
C LEU A 23 -10.42 0.74 1.06
N ARG A 24 -10.79 -0.11 0.11
CA ARG A 24 -11.65 -1.24 0.42
C ARG A 24 -10.86 -2.26 1.24
N PRO A 25 -11.55 -3.15 1.98
CA PRO A 25 -10.85 -4.13 2.80
C PRO A 25 -9.86 -4.99 2.03
N ASP A 26 -10.21 -5.43 0.82
CA ASP A 26 -9.29 -6.26 0.03
C ASP A 26 -8.06 -5.46 -0.39
N GLU A 27 -8.23 -4.17 -0.64
CA GLU A 27 -7.09 -3.30 -0.98
C GLU A 27 -6.17 -3.11 0.21
N ARG A 28 -6.73 -3.01 1.40
CA ARG A 28 -5.91 -2.89 2.62
C ARG A 28 -5.10 -4.16 2.84
N VAL A 29 -5.69 -5.32 2.57
CA VAL A 29 -4.97 -6.57 2.68
C VAL A 29 -3.79 -6.59 1.73
N LEU A 30 -4.00 -6.15 0.48
CA LEU A 30 -2.94 -6.10 -0.50
C LEU A 30 -1.80 -5.21 -0.05
N VAL A 31 -2.12 -4.02 0.44
CA VAL A 31 -1.11 -3.09 0.95
C VAL A 31 -0.34 -3.69 2.12
N ALA A 32 -1.05 -4.32 3.05
CA ALA A 32 -0.41 -4.93 4.21
C ALA A 32 0.53 -6.05 3.82
N LEU A 33 0.10 -6.92 2.90
CA LEU A 33 0.93 -8.03 2.46
C LEU A 33 2.20 -7.54 1.78
N PHE A 34 2.09 -6.50 0.99
CA PHE A 34 3.22 -6.00 0.22
C PHE A 34 4.17 -5.16 1.06
N TYR A 35 3.66 -4.23 1.84
CA TYR A 35 4.50 -3.26 2.54
C TYR A 35 4.85 -3.66 3.96
N GLU A 36 3.91 -4.28 4.68
CA GLU A 36 4.17 -4.66 6.08
C GLU A 36 4.78 -6.04 6.20
N GLU A 37 4.27 -6.99 5.44
CA GLU A 37 4.76 -8.36 5.52
C GLU A 37 5.81 -8.66 4.48
N GLU A 38 6.04 -7.74 3.56
CA GLU A 38 7.09 -7.86 2.53
C GLU A 38 6.99 -9.16 1.74
N ARG A 39 5.77 -9.59 1.44
CA ARG A 39 5.55 -10.78 0.64
C ARG A 39 5.90 -10.51 -0.81
N SER A 40 6.37 -11.54 -1.51
CA SER A 40 6.61 -11.42 -2.92
C SER A 40 5.29 -11.31 -3.68
N LEU A 41 5.34 -10.77 -4.89
CA LEU A 41 4.12 -10.65 -5.69
C LEU A 41 3.50 -12.02 -5.96
N ALA A 42 4.34 -13.04 -6.15
CA ALA A 42 3.86 -14.39 -6.37
C ALA A 42 3.13 -14.93 -5.14
N GLU A 43 3.67 -14.66 -3.95
CA GLU A 43 3.02 -15.08 -2.72
C GLU A 43 1.69 -14.37 -2.52
N ILE A 44 1.65 -13.08 -2.81
CA ILE A 44 0.42 -12.31 -2.69
C ILE A 44 -0.64 -12.86 -3.65
N ALA A 45 -0.22 -13.19 -4.87
CA ALA A 45 -1.15 -13.77 -5.83
C ALA A 45 -1.77 -15.04 -5.29
N GLN A 46 -0.96 -15.89 -4.65
CA GLN A 46 -1.48 -17.12 -4.07
C GLN A 46 -2.43 -16.83 -2.90
N ILE A 47 -2.01 -15.96 -2.00
CA ILE A 47 -2.80 -15.65 -0.81
C ILE A 47 -4.15 -15.07 -1.19
N MET A 48 -4.17 -14.19 -2.18
CA MET A 48 -5.39 -13.50 -2.57
C MET A 48 -6.14 -14.20 -3.71
N ASN A 49 -5.60 -15.33 -4.16
CA ASN A 49 -6.20 -16.10 -5.27
C ASN A 49 -6.34 -15.26 -6.53
N LEU A 50 -5.25 -14.59 -6.88
CA LEU A 50 -5.17 -13.75 -8.07
C LEU A 50 -4.02 -14.21 -8.94
N THR A 51 -3.99 -13.77 -10.20
CA THR A 51 -2.83 -13.98 -11.05
C THR A 51 -1.75 -12.97 -10.69
N LEU A 52 -0.52 -13.28 -11.04
CA LEU A 52 0.60 -12.38 -10.82
C LEU A 52 0.36 -11.05 -11.54
N SER A 53 -0.09 -11.12 -12.78
CA SER A 53 -0.39 -9.91 -13.56
C SER A 53 -1.43 -9.05 -12.88
N ASN A 54 -2.44 -9.69 -12.33
CA ASN A 54 -3.52 -8.97 -11.65
C ASN A 54 -2.99 -8.23 -10.41
N VAL A 55 -2.12 -8.91 -9.64
CA VAL A 55 -1.52 -8.28 -8.46
C VAL A 55 -0.72 -7.04 -8.87
N LYS A 56 0.07 -7.15 -9.93
CA LYS A 56 0.87 -6.02 -10.41
C LYS A 56 0.00 -4.84 -10.81
N VAL A 57 -1.06 -5.10 -11.55
CA VAL A 57 -1.96 -4.03 -12.00
C VAL A 57 -2.65 -3.39 -10.81
N ARG A 58 -3.14 -4.19 -9.87
CA ARG A 58 -3.81 -3.66 -8.70
C ARG A 58 -2.89 -2.81 -7.85
N LEU A 59 -1.65 -3.26 -7.64
CA LEU A 59 -0.69 -2.48 -6.87
C LEU A 59 -0.36 -1.16 -7.54
N HIS A 60 -0.18 -1.19 -8.86
CA HIS A 60 0.12 0.03 -9.60
C HIS A 60 -0.99 1.07 -9.44
N ARG A 61 -2.23 0.63 -9.62
CA ARG A 61 -3.38 1.52 -9.49
C ARG A 61 -3.55 2.01 -8.07
N LEU A 62 -3.33 1.11 -7.11
CA LEU A 62 -3.49 1.42 -5.70
C LEU A 62 -2.48 2.47 -5.25
N ARG A 63 -1.24 2.35 -5.70
CA ARG A 63 -0.20 3.33 -5.40
C ARG A 63 -0.58 4.71 -5.89
N GLY A 64 -1.11 4.79 -7.10
CA GLY A 64 -1.56 6.05 -7.66
C GLY A 64 -2.66 6.68 -6.84
N ARG A 65 -3.62 5.87 -6.41
CA ARG A 65 -4.73 6.37 -5.61
C ARG A 65 -4.26 6.82 -4.23
N LEU A 66 -3.37 6.05 -3.61
CA LEU A 66 -2.84 6.43 -2.30
C LEU A 66 -2.08 7.74 -2.37
N ARG A 67 -1.26 7.90 -3.41
CA ARG A 67 -0.54 9.15 -3.60
C ARG A 67 -1.52 10.31 -3.74
N HIS A 68 -2.56 10.12 -4.53
CA HIS A 68 -3.56 11.14 -4.74
C HIS A 68 -4.26 11.51 -3.43
N TYR A 69 -4.65 10.50 -2.64
CA TYR A 69 -5.31 10.75 -1.37
C TYR A 69 -4.41 11.50 -0.39
N MET A 70 -3.12 11.19 -0.40
CA MET A 70 -2.19 11.84 0.50
C MET A 70 -1.90 13.29 0.12
N GLU A 71 -2.13 13.62 -1.15
CA GLU A 71 -1.93 14.99 -1.63
C GLU A 71 -3.15 15.89 -1.39
N GLU A 72 -4.26 15.30 -0.98
CA GLU A 72 -5.44 16.08 -0.62
C GLU A 72 -5.22 16.77 0.74
#